data_532c0aeb199a83349ab0521536f3232f
#
_entry.id   532c0aeb199a83349ab0521536f3232f
#
_cell.length_a   1.000
_cell.length_b   1.000
_cell.length_c   1.000
_cell.angle_alpha   90.00
_cell.angle_beta   90.00
_cell.angle_gamma   90.00
#
_symmetry.space_group_name_H-M   'P 1'
#
loop_
_entity.id
_entity.type
_entity.pdbx_description
1 polymer ?
#
loop_
_entity_poly.entity_id
_entity_poly.type
_entity_poly.pdbx_seq_one_letter_code
_entity_poly.pdbx_strand_id
1 'polypeptide(L)'
;ETGPNKIYVNNHYSYKDPAFKKMNRTLLKMGASFDAIGVQTHMHTKKNRLSEKELWELLESYKEFGKPLHLTEISVPSSTPFKNWRDFSPHVQALKNAKPRQKRLEVARNSIEGIERYQADYLRDFYTLAFSHPNVGSIIYWSGSDLYEWRGTAAGLLDTEHNPKPAYYALKDLIKKRWNTNVEKHTDLYGKYSFSGFYGEYIGKTMLNGRERVFRFNHISGQTHAHIITLN
;
A
#
# COMPACT_ATOMS: atom_id res chain seq x y z
N GLU A 1 -23.24 5.02 -6.55
CA GLU A 1 -22.88 5.33 -7.95
C GLU A 1 -21.44 4.94 -8.20
N THR A 2 -21.21 3.97 -9.06
CA THR A 2 -19.86 3.63 -9.53
C THR A 2 -19.40 4.80 -10.39
N GLY A 3 -18.39 5.53 -9.92
CA GLY A 3 -17.74 6.58 -10.70
C GLY A 3 -17.23 6.05 -12.05
N PRO A 4 -16.84 6.91 -12.98
CA PRO A 4 -16.36 6.50 -14.28
C PRO A 4 -15.21 5.51 -14.15
N ASN A 5 -15.23 4.45 -14.98
CA ASN A 5 -14.16 3.45 -15.00
C ASN A 5 -12.81 4.14 -15.22
N LYS A 6 -11.90 3.98 -14.27
CA LYS A 6 -10.55 4.53 -14.38
C LYS A 6 -9.65 3.59 -15.17
N ILE A 7 -8.83 4.14 -16.05
CA ILE A 7 -7.87 3.41 -16.87
C ILE A 7 -6.48 3.54 -16.24
N TYR A 8 -5.80 2.41 -16.10
CA TYR A 8 -4.45 2.35 -15.55
C TYR A 8 -3.49 1.72 -16.56
N VAL A 9 -2.30 2.28 -16.64
CA VAL A 9 -1.17 1.62 -17.31
C VAL A 9 -0.33 0.99 -16.21
N ASN A 10 -0.26 -0.33 -16.16
CA ASN A 10 0.43 -1.07 -15.11
C ASN A 10 1.72 -1.73 -15.61
N ASN A 11 2.76 -1.68 -14.80
CA ASN A 11 4.05 -2.29 -15.09
C ASN A 11 4.06 -3.78 -14.70
N HIS A 12 4.37 -4.64 -15.66
CA HIS A 12 4.62 -6.07 -15.46
C HIS A 12 6.12 -6.39 -15.22
N TYR A 13 7.01 -5.44 -15.47
CA TYR A 13 8.46 -5.59 -15.36
C TYR A 13 9.01 -4.96 -14.06
N SER A 14 10.34 -5.01 -13.91
CA SER A 14 10.99 -4.36 -12.78
C SER A 14 10.69 -2.85 -12.76
N TYR A 15 10.28 -2.34 -11.60
CA TYR A 15 10.08 -0.90 -11.37
C TYR A 15 11.36 -0.06 -11.61
N LYS A 16 12.53 -0.70 -11.66
CA LYS A 16 13.82 -0.08 -12.02
C LYS A 16 14.06 -0.04 -13.54
N ASP A 17 13.17 -0.63 -14.36
CA ASP A 17 13.35 -0.67 -15.81
C ASP A 17 12.96 0.67 -16.46
N PRO A 18 13.89 1.37 -17.11
CA PRO A 18 13.60 2.64 -17.79
C PRO A 18 12.66 2.49 -18.99
N ALA A 19 12.51 1.27 -19.54
CA ALA A 19 11.65 1.01 -20.69
C ALA A 19 10.19 1.32 -20.37
N PHE A 20 9.73 1.07 -19.15
CA PHE A 20 8.36 1.40 -18.75
C PHE A 20 8.07 2.90 -18.76
N LYS A 21 8.99 3.72 -18.28
CA LYS A 21 8.86 5.18 -18.39
C LYS A 21 8.89 5.67 -19.84
N LYS A 22 9.77 5.09 -20.65
CA LYS A 22 9.84 5.39 -22.08
C LYS A 22 8.52 5.07 -22.77
N MET A 23 7.91 3.93 -22.46
CA MET A 23 6.60 3.54 -22.97
C MET A 23 5.52 4.56 -22.56
N ASN A 24 5.43 4.93 -21.28
CA ASN A 24 4.45 5.93 -20.81
C ASN A 24 4.62 7.28 -21.51
N ARG A 25 5.86 7.76 -21.71
CA ARG A 25 6.10 9.00 -22.48
C ARG A 25 5.63 8.87 -23.93
N THR A 26 5.83 7.71 -24.55
CA THR A 26 5.37 7.44 -25.91
C THR A 26 3.86 7.43 -25.99
N LEU A 27 3.16 6.75 -25.08
CA LEU A 27 1.72 6.70 -25.02
C LEU A 27 1.11 8.11 -24.88
N LEU A 28 1.63 8.93 -23.98
CA LEU A 28 1.18 10.31 -23.79
C LEU A 28 1.39 11.18 -25.05
N LYS A 29 2.56 11.03 -25.71
CA LYS A 29 2.84 11.72 -26.99
C LYS A 29 1.89 11.32 -28.10
N MET A 30 1.40 10.07 -28.08
CA MET A 30 0.43 9.55 -29.04
C MET A 30 -1.02 9.95 -28.69
N GLY A 31 -1.24 10.72 -27.63
CA GLY A 31 -2.56 11.16 -27.19
C GLY A 31 -3.35 10.12 -26.40
N ALA A 32 -2.71 9.05 -25.90
CA ALA A 32 -3.37 8.08 -25.05
C ALA A 32 -3.81 8.74 -23.72
N SER A 33 -5.06 8.48 -23.32
CA SER A 33 -5.61 8.93 -22.05
C SER A 33 -5.64 7.79 -21.04
N PHE A 34 -5.08 8.03 -19.85
CA PHE A 34 -5.18 7.15 -18.69
C PHE A 34 -5.15 7.98 -17.40
N ASP A 35 -5.73 7.43 -16.34
CA ASP A 35 -5.96 8.15 -15.07
C ASP A 35 -4.83 8.01 -14.08
N ALA A 36 -4.09 6.89 -14.12
CA ALA A 36 -2.98 6.63 -13.22
C ALA A 36 -1.93 5.69 -13.85
N ILE A 37 -0.76 5.63 -13.22
CA ILE A 37 0.32 4.71 -13.58
C ILE A 37 0.47 3.70 -12.45
N GLY A 38 0.40 2.40 -12.76
CA GLY A 38 0.62 1.32 -11.81
C GLY A 38 2.06 0.81 -11.87
N VAL A 39 2.68 0.57 -10.71
CA VAL A 39 4.02 0.01 -10.60
C VAL A 39 4.01 -1.15 -9.63
N GLN A 40 4.41 -2.33 -10.12
CA GLN A 40 4.61 -3.50 -9.28
C GLN A 40 5.96 -3.39 -8.55
N THR A 41 5.94 -3.58 -7.24
CA THR A 41 7.14 -3.48 -6.40
C THR A 41 7.40 -4.79 -5.66
N HIS A 42 7.60 -5.87 -6.42
CA HIS A 42 7.97 -7.18 -5.88
C HIS A 42 9.45 -7.22 -5.46
N MET A 43 9.73 -7.30 -4.18
CA MET A 43 11.06 -7.17 -3.60
C MET A 43 11.65 -8.51 -3.12
N HIS A 44 11.58 -9.54 -3.96
CA HIS A 44 11.99 -10.91 -3.64
C HIS A 44 13.50 -11.17 -3.70
N THR A 45 14.28 -10.26 -4.27
CA THR A 45 15.73 -10.38 -4.34
C THR A 45 16.42 -9.21 -3.63
N LYS A 46 17.67 -9.41 -3.21
CA LYS A 46 18.47 -8.33 -2.59
C LYS A 46 18.58 -7.10 -3.52
N LYS A 47 18.71 -7.35 -4.83
CA LYS A 47 18.82 -6.29 -5.83
C LYS A 47 17.53 -5.47 -5.96
N ASN A 48 16.38 -6.08 -5.67
CA ASN A 48 15.08 -5.43 -5.83
C ASN A 48 14.58 -4.76 -4.55
N ARG A 49 15.23 -4.93 -3.41
CA ARG A 49 14.87 -4.18 -2.20
C ARG A 49 15.30 -2.73 -2.35
N LEU A 50 14.38 -1.83 -2.07
CA LEU A 50 14.61 -0.39 -2.10
C LEU A 50 15.00 0.09 -0.70
N SER A 51 16.05 0.88 -0.61
CA SER A 51 16.25 1.77 0.54
C SER A 51 15.21 2.88 0.52
N GLU A 52 15.05 3.58 1.63
CA GLU A 52 14.15 4.75 1.71
C GLU A 52 14.47 5.80 0.64
N LYS A 53 15.76 6.08 0.45
CA LYS A 53 16.24 6.98 -0.60
C LYS A 53 15.84 6.53 -1.99
N GLU A 54 16.08 5.25 -2.33
CA GLU A 54 15.73 4.69 -3.65
C GLU A 54 14.21 4.68 -3.86
N LEU A 55 13.42 4.42 -2.81
CA LEU A 55 11.97 4.51 -2.89
C LEU A 55 11.53 5.95 -3.17
N TRP A 56 12.06 6.92 -2.43
CA TRP A 56 11.72 8.33 -2.65
C TRP A 56 12.08 8.78 -4.07
N GLU A 57 13.29 8.46 -4.54
CA GLU A 57 13.74 8.76 -5.89
C GLU A 57 12.87 8.10 -6.97
N LEU A 58 12.42 6.86 -6.72
CA LEU A 58 11.46 6.20 -7.58
C LEU A 58 10.15 6.98 -7.66
N LEU A 59 9.55 7.32 -6.53
CA LEU A 59 8.28 8.05 -6.46
C LEU A 59 8.38 9.44 -7.13
N GLU A 60 9.43 10.21 -6.82
CA GLU A 60 9.71 11.50 -7.45
C GLU A 60 9.84 11.39 -8.97
N SER A 61 10.48 10.33 -9.43
CA SER A 61 10.74 10.13 -10.86
C SER A 61 9.49 9.90 -11.71
N TYR A 62 8.33 9.59 -11.10
CA TYR A 62 7.05 9.44 -11.81
C TYR A 62 6.21 10.73 -11.82
N LYS A 63 6.60 11.77 -11.10
CA LYS A 63 5.92 13.08 -11.14
C LYS A 63 5.94 13.71 -12.52
N GLU A 64 6.93 13.38 -13.35
CA GLU A 64 7.03 13.84 -14.74
C GLU A 64 5.77 13.58 -15.58
N PHE A 65 4.98 12.58 -15.22
CA PHE A 65 3.78 12.19 -15.97
C PHE A 65 2.53 12.97 -15.58
N GLY A 66 2.54 13.74 -14.48
CA GLY A 66 1.38 14.46 -13.97
C GLY A 66 0.19 13.56 -13.63
N LYS A 67 0.44 12.28 -13.34
CA LYS A 67 -0.55 11.25 -13.01
C LYS A 67 -0.26 10.65 -11.65
N PRO A 68 -1.30 10.30 -10.85
CA PRO A 68 -1.09 9.56 -9.61
C PRO A 68 -0.38 8.23 -9.87
N LEU A 69 0.54 7.89 -8.97
CA LEU A 69 1.25 6.63 -8.98
C LEU A 69 0.57 5.64 -8.04
N HIS A 70 0.25 4.45 -8.54
CA HIS A 70 -0.28 3.35 -7.76
C HIS A 70 0.79 2.28 -7.60
N LEU A 71 1.14 1.95 -6.36
CA LEU A 71 1.98 0.80 -6.04
C LEU A 71 1.07 -0.42 -5.99
N THR A 72 0.98 -1.13 -7.12
CA THR A 72 -0.09 -2.09 -7.37
C THR A 72 0.15 -3.47 -6.80
N GLU A 73 1.41 -3.87 -6.60
CA GLU A 73 1.76 -5.22 -6.17
C GLU A 73 3.03 -5.20 -5.32
N ILE A 74 2.87 -4.88 -4.04
CA ILE A 74 3.99 -4.91 -3.11
C ILE A 74 4.09 -6.29 -2.50
N SER A 75 5.26 -6.90 -2.56
CA SER A 75 5.56 -8.11 -1.80
C SER A 75 6.99 -8.12 -1.29
N VAL A 76 7.15 -8.41 0.00
CA VAL A 76 8.44 -8.47 0.70
C VAL A 76 8.52 -9.80 1.44
N PRO A 77 9.45 -10.69 1.09
CA PRO A 77 9.60 -11.95 1.79
C PRO A 77 10.09 -11.80 3.24
N SER A 78 9.54 -12.64 4.12
CA SER A 78 10.08 -12.91 5.46
C SER A 78 11.07 -14.09 5.44
N SER A 79 11.63 -14.39 4.30
CA SER A 79 12.70 -15.37 4.10
C SER A 79 13.97 -14.67 3.63
N THR A 80 15.09 -15.38 3.66
CA THR A 80 16.33 -14.87 3.09
C THR A 80 16.13 -14.55 1.61
N PRO A 81 16.32 -13.30 1.17
CA PRO A 81 16.07 -12.95 -0.22
C PRO A 81 17.11 -13.60 -1.14
N PHE A 82 16.67 -14.08 -2.27
CA PHE A 82 17.54 -14.59 -3.31
C PHE A 82 18.52 -13.49 -3.78
N LYS A 83 19.73 -13.89 -4.15
CA LYS A 83 20.73 -12.94 -4.63
C LYS A 83 20.28 -12.26 -5.92
N ASN A 84 19.75 -13.03 -6.85
CA ASN A 84 19.29 -12.57 -8.17
C ASN A 84 18.25 -13.53 -8.76
N TRP A 85 17.73 -13.23 -9.95
CA TRP A 85 16.75 -14.05 -10.65
C TRP A 85 17.23 -15.41 -11.10
N ARG A 86 18.51 -15.63 -11.35
CA ARG A 86 19.04 -16.94 -11.74
C ARG A 86 18.93 -17.93 -10.60
N ASP A 87 19.16 -17.48 -9.37
CA ASP A 87 19.04 -18.29 -8.17
C ASP A 87 17.57 -18.55 -7.82
N PHE A 88 16.70 -17.60 -8.16
CA PHE A 88 15.29 -17.63 -7.84
C PHE A 88 14.43 -18.45 -8.82
N SER A 89 14.74 -18.40 -10.11
CA SER A 89 13.92 -19.03 -11.16
C SER A 89 13.78 -20.56 -11.01
N PRO A 90 14.85 -21.32 -10.71
CA PRO A 90 14.72 -22.77 -10.47
C PRO A 90 13.82 -23.10 -9.28
N HIS A 91 13.88 -22.30 -8.20
CA HIS A 91 13.03 -22.47 -7.02
C HIS A 91 11.54 -22.28 -7.38
N VAL A 92 11.21 -21.22 -8.10
CA VAL A 92 9.84 -20.98 -8.59
C VAL A 92 9.34 -22.11 -9.47
N GLN A 93 10.18 -22.61 -10.38
CA GLN A 93 9.79 -23.69 -11.27
C GLN A 93 9.54 -24.99 -10.50
N ALA A 94 10.37 -25.33 -9.52
CA ALA A 94 10.16 -26.49 -8.65
C ALA A 94 8.84 -26.38 -7.88
N LEU A 95 8.52 -25.20 -7.34
CA LEU A 95 7.27 -24.98 -6.60
C LEU A 95 6.03 -25.01 -7.48
N LYS A 96 6.10 -24.59 -8.74
CA LYS A 96 4.99 -24.71 -9.69
C LYS A 96 4.57 -26.16 -9.91
N ASN A 97 5.52 -27.05 -9.90
CA ASN A 97 5.31 -28.50 -10.12
C ASN A 97 5.04 -29.27 -8.81
N ALA A 98 5.20 -28.65 -7.66
CA ALA A 98 5.02 -29.29 -6.35
C ALA A 98 3.53 -29.45 -6.00
N LYS A 99 3.21 -30.56 -5.32
CA LYS A 99 1.87 -30.73 -4.73
C LYS A 99 1.63 -29.64 -3.64
N PRO A 100 0.38 -29.24 -3.38
CA PRO A 100 0.08 -28.18 -2.42
C PRO A 100 0.73 -28.37 -1.06
N ARG A 101 0.75 -29.60 -0.51
CA ARG A 101 1.42 -29.92 0.76
C ARG A 101 2.93 -29.67 0.72
N GLN A 102 3.58 -30.05 -0.37
CA GLN A 102 5.03 -29.86 -0.53
C GLN A 102 5.38 -28.37 -0.64
N LYS A 103 4.60 -27.60 -1.40
CA LYS A 103 4.75 -26.15 -1.48
C LYS A 103 4.61 -25.47 -0.10
N ARG A 104 3.61 -25.88 0.68
CA ARG A 104 3.39 -25.37 2.04
C ARG A 104 4.59 -25.63 2.94
N LEU A 105 5.14 -26.84 2.92
CA LEU A 105 6.32 -27.20 3.72
C LEU A 105 7.56 -26.42 3.29
N GLU A 106 7.74 -26.18 2.00
CA GLU A 106 8.86 -25.39 1.48
C GLU A 106 8.77 -23.91 1.93
N VAL A 107 7.59 -23.32 1.83
CA VAL A 107 7.36 -21.93 2.32
C VAL A 107 7.61 -21.86 3.82
N ALA A 108 7.09 -22.79 4.61
CA ALA A 108 7.29 -22.82 6.06
C ALA A 108 8.77 -22.93 6.45
N ARG A 109 9.58 -23.68 5.72
CA ARG A 109 11.04 -23.78 5.94
C ARG A 109 11.78 -22.48 5.65
N ASN A 110 11.26 -21.66 4.75
CA ASN A 110 11.84 -20.38 4.38
C ASN A 110 11.39 -19.23 5.30
N SER A 111 10.43 -19.47 6.18
CA SER A 111 9.96 -18.48 7.17
C SER A 111 10.81 -18.58 8.45
N ILE A 112 11.46 -17.50 8.81
CA ILE A 112 12.31 -17.39 10.01
C ILE A 112 11.84 -16.20 10.84
N GLU A 113 11.57 -16.39 12.14
CA GLU A 113 10.98 -15.37 13.04
C GLU A 113 11.70 -14.01 12.99
N GLY A 114 13.03 -14.01 13.07
CA GLY A 114 13.81 -12.76 12.98
C GLY A 114 13.65 -12.02 11.67
N ILE A 115 13.41 -12.75 10.56
CA ILE A 115 13.18 -12.18 9.24
C ILE A 115 11.74 -11.70 9.10
N GLU A 116 10.77 -12.30 9.80
CA GLU A 116 9.40 -11.79 9.87
C GLU A 116 9.32 -10.42 10.52
N ARG A 117 10.10 -10.19 11.58
CA ARG A 117 10.22 -8.85 12.19
C ARG A 117 10.83 -7.85 11.20
N TYR A 118 11.87 -8.25 10.49
CA TYR A 118 12.45 -7.42 9.43
C TYR A 118 11.43 -7.09 8.33
N GLN A 119 10.61 -8.07 7.89
CA GLN A 119 9.52 -7.83 6.94
C GLN A 119 8.55 -6.77 7.48
N ALA A 120 8.16 -6.89 8.75
CA ALA A 120 7.24 -5.96 9.39
C ALA A 120 7.80 -4.53 9.46
N ASP A 121 9.04 -4.37 9.88
CA ASP A 121 9.72 -3.08 9.99
C ASP A 121 9.90 -2.44 8.61
N TYR A 122 10.37 -3.22 7.64
CA TYR A 122 10.52 -2.74 6.26
C TYR A 122 9.20 -2.28 5.65
N LEU A 123 8.12 -3.04 5.82
CA LEU A 123 6.79 -2.68 5.31
C LEU A 123 6.24 -1.45 6.02
N ARG A 124 6.41 -1.32 7.33
CA ARG A 124 6.02 -0.12 8.07
C ARG A 124 6.68 1.13 7.47
N ASP A 125 7.99 1.08 7.26
CA ASP A 125 8.76 2.22 6.77
C ASP A 125 8.44 2.51 5.30
N PHE A 126 8.36 1.48 4.46
CA PHE A 126 7.95 1.59 3.07
C PHE A 126 6.55 2.23 2.91
N TYR A 127 5.56 1.73 3.65
CA TYR A 127 4.20 2.26 3.61
C TYR A 127 4.13 3.69 4.13
N THR A 128 4.87 4.00 5.20
CA THR A 128 4.90 5.35 5.77
C THR A 128 5.47 6.34 4.76
N LEU A 129 6.59 6.00 4.12
CA LEU A 129 7.22 6.85 3.11
C LEU A 129 6.31 7.02 1.88
N ALA A 130 5.75 5.92 1.36
CA ALA A 130 4.85 5.96 0.22
C ALA A 130 3.57 6.77 0.51
N PHE A 131 2.97 6.60 1.70
CA PHE A 131 1.79 7.36 2.13
C PHE A 131 2.07 8.85 2.26
N SER A 132 3.27 9.24 2.68
CA SER A 132 3.66 10.65 2.80
C SER A 132 3.88 11.35 1.45
N HIS A 133 4.05 10.58 0.38
CA HIS A 133 4.40 11.14 -0.92
C HIS A 133 3.16 11.61 -1.70
N PRO A 134 3.06 12.90 -2.11
CA PRO A 134 1.83 13.46 -2.67
C PRO A 134 1.40 12.85 -4.01
N ASN A 135 2.31 12.22 -4.74
CA ASN A 135 2.01 11.58 -6.03
C ASN A 135 1.48 10.13 -5.89
N VAL A 136 1.50 9.56 -4.68
CA VAL A 136 1.02 8.18 -4.47
C VAL A 136 -0.48 8.19 -4.24
N GLY A 137 -1.22 7.52 -5.13
CA GLY A 137 -2.68 7.41 -5.08
C GLY A 137 -3.17 6.13 -4.40
N SER A 138 -2.40 5.05 -4.45
CA SER A 138 -2.73 3.80 -3.73
C SER A 138 -1.51 2.94 -3.45
N ILE A 139 -1.64 2.09 -2.42
CA ILE A 139 -0.60 1.14 -1.99
C ILE A 139 -1.29 -0.20 -1.75
N ILE A 140 -0.98 -1.22 -2.57
CA ILE A 140 -1.64 -2.52 -2.55
C ILE A 140 -0.61 -3.61 -2.24
N TYR A 141 -0.87 -4.42 -1.22
CA TYR A 141 -0.07 -5.60 -0.91
C TYR A 141 -0.54 -6.79 -1.72
N TRP A 142 0.40 -7.56 -2.31
CA TRP A 142 0.05 -8.65 -3.22
C TRP A 142 -0.16 -10.00 -2.56
N SER A 143 0.63 -10.38 -1.59
CA SER A 143 0.58 -11.74 -1.02
C SER A 143 -0.22 -11.79 0.30
N GLY A 144 -1.43 -12.36 0.29
CA GLY A 144 -2.26 -12.50 1.49
C GLY A 144 -1.70 -13.53 2.47
N SER A 145 -1.41 -14.75 2.02
CA SER A 145 -0.93 -15.88 2.83
C SER A 145 0.28 -16.54 2.18
N ASP A 146 1.21 -17.00 3.01
CA ASP A 146 2.37 -17.78 2.60
C ASP A 146 1.98 -19.10 1.90
N LEU A 147 0.83 -19.67 2.25
CA LEU A 147 0.32 -20.90 1.63
C LEU A 147 0.10 -20.75 0.11
N TYR A 148 -0.35 -19.56 -0.30
CA TYR A 148 -0.71 -19.24 -1.69
C TYR A 148 0.30 -18.30 -2.35
N GLU A 149 1.42 -18.02 -1.67
CA GLU A 149 2.44 -17.16 -2.23
C GLU A 149 3.05 -17.81 -3.48
N TRP A 150 2.87 -17.14 -4.61
CA TRP A 150 3.14 -17.69 -5.95
C TRP A 150 4.62 -17.96 -6.24
N ARG A 151 5.53 -17.35 -5.48
CA ARG A 151 6.98 -17.52 -5.59
C ARG A 151 7.59 -18.39 -4.50
N GLY A 152 6.79 -18.80 -3.50
CA GLY A 152 7.27 -19.63 -2.39
C GLY A 152 8.33 -18.94 -1.52
N THR A 153 8.21 -17.65 -1.32
CA THR A 153 9.21 -16.82 -0.61
C THR A 153 8.73 -16.30 0.74
N ALA A 154 7.67 -16.85 1.28
CA ALA A 154 7.03 -16.43 2.53
C ALA A 154 6.75 -14.92 2.59
N ALA A 155 6.21 -14.36 1.49
CA ALA A 155 5.88 -12.96 1.37
C ALA A 155 4.45 -12.62 1.84
N GLY A 156 3.69 -13.59 2.37
CA GLY A 156 2.36 -13.39 2.92
C GLY A 156 2.36 -12.49 4.15
N LEU A 157 1.21 -11.86 4.41
CA LEU A 157 0.92 -11.21 5.70
C LEU A 157 0.44 -12.22 6.74
N LEU A 158 -0.05 -13.37 6.27
CA LEU A 158 -0.43 -14.53 7.07
C LEU A 158 0.55 -15.67 6.79
N ASP A 159 0.79 -16.52 7.76
CA ASP A 159 1.58 -17.73 7.59
C ASP A 159 0.83 -18.82 6.78
N THR A 160 1.39 -20.02 6.71
CA THR A 160 0.79 -21.17 6.01
C THR A 160 -0.44 -21.73 6.70
N GLU A 161 -0.65 -21.44 7.98
CA GLU A 161 -1.83 -21.80 8.79
C GLU A 161 -2.84 -20.65 8.87
N HIS A 162 -2.60 -19.55 8.14
CA HIS A 162 -3.37 -18.32 8.14
C HIS A 162 -3.33 -17.52 9.46
N ASN A 163 -2.31 -17.73 10.30
CA ASN A 163 -2.09 -16.87 11.45
C ASN A 163 -1.45 -15.55 10.99
N PRO A 164 -1.85 -14.41 11.58
CA PRO A 164 -1.26 -13.11 11.25
C PRO A 164 0.22 -13.03 11.66
N LYS A 165 1.09 -12.67 10.72
CA LYS A 165 2.51 -12.41 10.93
C LYS A 165 2.73 -10.99 11.49
N PRO A 166 3.92 -10.66 12.03
CA PRO A 166 4.25 -9.30 12.49
C PRO A 166 3.94 -8.21 11.46
N ALA A 167 4.15 -8.48 10.17
CA ALA A 167 3.85 -7.57 9.08
C ALA A 167 2.35 -7.20 8.97
N TYR A 168 1.45 -8.14 9.21
CA TYR A 168 0.02 -7.87 9.26
C TYR A 168 -0.32 -6.83 10.34
N TYR A 169 0.24 -7.02 11.54
CA TYR A 169 -0.02 -6.10 12.65
C TYR A 169 0.59 -4.72 12.41
N ALA A 170 1.78 -4.65 11.79
CA ALA A 170 2.40 -3.39 11.43
C ALA A 170 1.53 -2.58 10.46
N LEU A 171 1.03 -3.20 9.38
CA LEU A 171 0.13 -2.53 8.43
C LEU A 171 -1.24 -2.21 9.03
N LYS A 172 -1.80 -3.11 9.85
CA LYS A 172 -3.06 -2.85 10.57
C LYS A 172 -2.95 -1.64 11.50
N ASP A 173 -1.82 -1.49 12.22
CA ASP A 173 -1.58 -0.34 13.09
C ASP A 173 -1.51 0.96 12.29
N LEU A 174 -0.76 0.99 11.18
CA LEU A 174 -0.72 2.15 10.29
C LEU A 174 -2.12 2.53 9.78
N ILE A 175 -2.83 1.58 9.15
CA ILE A 175 -4.07 1.86 8.43
C ILE A 175 -5.25 2.13 9.36
N LYS A 176 -5.36 1.38 10.48
CA LYS A 176 -6.53 1.43 11.36
C LYS A 176 -6.38 2.34 12.57
N LYS A 177 -5.14 2.76 12.90
CA LYS A 177 -4.87 3.63 14.03
C LYS A 177 -4.15 4.92 13.62
N ARG A 178 -2.91 4.81 13.11
CA ARG A 178 -2.05 5.99 12.89
C ARG A 178 -2.58 6.89 11.78
N TRP A 179 -3.14 6.32 10.71
CA TRP A 179 -3.70 7.07 9.57
C TRP A 179 -5.22 7.24 9.66
N ASN A 180 -5.80 6.84 10.78
CA ASN A 180 -7.21 7.02 11.04
C ASN A 180 -7.40 8.12 12.10
N THR A 181 -8.02 9.20 11.70
CA THR A 181 -8.36 10.29 12.62
C THR A 181 -9.61 9.94 13.40
N ASN A 182 -9.46 9.74 14.70
CA ASN A 182 -10.57 9.57 15.64
C ASN A 182 -10.39 10.58 16.77
N VAL A 183 -11.33 11.49 16.90
CA VAL A 183 -11.25 12.62 17.86
C VAL A 183 -12.56 12.76 18.58
N GLU A 184 -12.51 12.87 19.90
CA GLU A 184 -13.64 13.22 20.76
C GLU A 184 -13.31 14.52 21.50
N LYS A 185 -14.17 15.52 21.36
CA LYS A 185 -14.00 16.85 21.97
C LYS A 185 -15.36 17.48 22.25
N HIS A 186 -15.37 18.37 23.22
CA HIS A 186 -16.48 19.30 23.41
C HIS A 186 -16.32 20.54 22.55
N THR A 187 -17.42 21.08 22.06
CA THR A 187 -17.44 22.41 21.43
C THR A 187 -17.24 23.51 22.48
N ASP A 188 -16.75 24.65 22.03
CA ASP A 188 -16.76 25.88 22.84
C ASP A 188 -18.17 26.48 22.98
N LEU A 189 -18.27 27.62 23.63
CA LEU A 189 -19.55 28.33 23.84
C LEU A 189 -20.23 28.78 22.53
N TYR A 190 -19.50 28.81 21.44
CA TYR A 190 -19.99 29.18 20.10
C TYR A 190 -20.30 27.96 19.24
N GLY A 191 -20.27 26.75 19.82
CA GLY A 191 -20.49 25.50 19.10
C GLY A 191 -19.33 25.09 18.20
N LYS A 192 -18.12 25.62 18.38
CA LYS A 192 -16.94 25.35 17.57
C LYS A 192 -15.98 24.41 18.27
N TYR A 193 -15.30 23.57 17.51
CA TYR A 193 -14.06 22.92 17.92
C TYR A 193 -13.14 22.74 16.73
N SER A 194 -11.84 22.58 16.99
CA SER A 194 -10.85 22.32 15.96
C SER A 194 -10.05 21.05 16.25
N PHE A 195 -9.64 20.39 15.21
CA PHE A 195 -8.77 19.21 15.28
C PHE A 195 -7.86 19.18 14.06
N SER A 196 -6.80 18.37 14.14
CA SER A 196 -5.95 18.02 13.00
C SER A 196 -6.23 16.58 12.59
N GLY A 197 -6.30 16.33 11.29
CA GLY A 197 -6.58 15.01 10.77
C GLY A 197 -6.12 14.83 9.34
N PHE A 198 -6.14 13.62 8.86
CA PHE A 198 -5.84 13.30 7.47
C PHE A 198 -6.96 13.75 6.54
N TYR A 199 -6.64 13.96 5.27
CA TYR A 199 -7.66 14.20 4.26
C TYR A 199 -8.54 12.96 4.06
N GLY A 200 -9.84 13.16 3.87
CA GLY A 200 -10.79 12.09 3.68
C GLY A 200 -12.23 12.44 4.07
N GLU A 201 -13.09 11.44 3.98
CA GLU A 201 -14.47 11.54 4.48
C GLU A 201 -14.50 11.34 5.99
N TYR A 202 -15.22 12.22 6.68
CA TYR A 202 -15.44 12.18 8.11
C TYR A 202 -16.90 11.91 8.43
N ILE A 203 -17.12 11.09 9.43
CA ILE A 203 -18.42 10.87 10.05
C ILE A 203 -18.35 11.46 11.47
N GLY A 204 -19.09 12.53 11.71
CA GLY A 204 -19.22 13.13 13.03
C GLY A 204 -20.51 12.69 13.72
N LYS A 205 -20.44 12.61 15.03
CA LYS A 205 -21.60 12.36 15.90
C LYS A 205 -21.61 13.38 17.02
N THR A 206 -22.78 13.89 17.36
CA THR A 206 -22.95 14.82 18.49
C THR A 206 -24.30 14.62 19.16
N MET A 207 -24.41 15.04 20.41
CA MET A 207 -25.68 15.07 21.14
C MET A 207 -26.28 16.48 21.06
N LEU A 208 -27.50 16.58 20.54
CA LEU A 208 -28.27 17.83 20.52
C LEU A 208 -29.62 17.58 21.16
N ASN A 209 -29.93 18.28 22.24
CA ASN A 209 -31.20 18.16 23.00
C ASN A 209 -31.48 16.69 23.38
N GLY A 210 -30.47 15.94 23.84
CA GLY A 210 -30.60 14.53 24.26
C GLY A 210 -30.73 13.53 23.12
N ARG A 211 -30.57 13.94 21.86
CA ARG A 211 -30.64 13.06 20.67
C ARG A 211 -29.31 13.04 19.94
N GLU A 212 -28.87 11.84 19.54
CA GLU A 212 -27.69 11.71 18.67
C GLU A 212 -27.99 12.28 17.27
N ARG A 213 -27.08 13.08 16.77
CA ARG A 213 -27.07 13.58 15.40
C ARG A 213 -25.82 13.10 14.71
N VAL A 214 -25.98 12.57 13.49
CA VAL A 214 -24.87 12.09 12.66
C VAL A 214 -24.76 13.00 11.45
N PHE A 215 -23.54 13.39 11.11
CA PHE A 215 -23.26 14.23 9.94
C PHE A 215 -22.02 13.74 9.22
N ARG A 216 -21.85 14.15 7.96
CA ARG A 216 -20.70 13.81 7.13
C ARG A 216 -20.13 15.04 6.49
N PHE A 217 -18.82 15.08 6.34
CA PHE A 217 -18.12 16.09 5.58
C PHE A 217 -16.82 15.53 4.98
N ASN A 218 -16.35 16.19 3.91
CA ASN A 218 -15.09 15.83 3.28
C ASN A 218 -14.02 16.86 3.63
N HIS A 219 -12.89 16.39 4.14
CA HIS A 219 -11.70 17.20 4.35
C HIS A 219 -10.75 16.96 3.17
N ILE A 220 -10.61 17.96 2.28
CA ILE A 220 -9.91 17.85 1.00
C ILE A 220 -8.76 18.85 0.96
N SER A 221 -7.60 18.42 0.44
CA SER A 221 -6.44 19.29 0.27
C SER A 221 -6.78 20.51 -0.59
N GLY A 222 -6.29 21.68 -0.17
CA GLY A 222 -6.47 22.95 -0.89
C GLY A 222 -7.83 23.64 -0.68
N GLN A 223 -8.72 23.11 0.15
CA GLN A 223 -9.96 23.77 0.54
C GLN A 223 -9.85 24.41 1.93
N THR A 224 -10.77 25.37 2.23
CA THR A 224 -10.89 25.93 3.56
C THR A 224 -11.20 24.86 4.59
N HIS A 225 -10.47 24.87 5.69
CA HIS A 225 -10.58 23.85 6.74
C HIS A 225 -11.74 24.10 7.72
N ALA A 226 -12.67 24.99 7.39
CA ALA A 226 -13.86 25.25 8.21
C ALA A 226 -15.10 24.61 7.56
N HIS A 227 -15.75 23.72 8.31
CA HIS A 227 -17.01 23.10 7.91
C HIS A 227 -18.13 23.62 8.84
N ILE A 228 -19.18 24.17 8.26
CA ILE A 228 -20.39 24.60 8.99
C ILE A 228 -21.40 23.47 8.86
N ILE A 229 -21.78 22.87 9.98
CA ILE A 229 -22.74 21.77 10.04
C ILE A 229 -24.02 22.30 10.71
N THR A 230 -25.09 22.38 9.94
CA THR A 230 -26.41 22.72 10.49
C THR A 230 -27.10 21.45 10.96
N LEU A 231 -27.43 21.39 12.24
CA LEU A 231 -28.10 20.25 12.86
C LEU A 231 -29.59 20.61 13.07
N ASN A 232 -30.45 19.99 12.29
CA ASN A 232 -31.92 20.16 12.39
C ASN A 232 -32.53 19.13 13.34
#